data_ef7882abe21ad95cde3db1ee128ab2e9
#
_entry.id   ef7882abe21ad95cde3db1ee128ab2e9
#
_cell.length_a   1.000
_cell.length_b   1.000
_cell.length_c   1.000
_cell.angle_alpha   90.00
_cell.angle_beta   90.00
_cell.angle_gamma   90.00
#
_symmetry.space_group_name_H-M   'P 1'
#
loop_
_entity.id
_entity.type
_entity.pdbx_description
1 polymer ?
#
loop_
_entity_poly.entity_id
_entity_poly.type
_entity_poly.pdbx_seq_one_letter_code
_entity_poly.pdbx_strand_id
1 'polypeptide(L)'
;MRSEMEKDILKVLVTEEELKARIQEMGDALYEKFEGKNPLFLSVLKGSFVFMADLVRACQLKSDVEFIAVSSYENATASSGRVKINHDIQQDITGRHLIIVEDILDSGNTLAFLKEYFMTKGAASITIVTLLDKPSRREKAITADLAGFVVPNEFVVGYGLDYCQQYRNVPYIGVLKPEVYAD
;
A
#
# COMPACT_ATOMS: atom_id res chain seq x y z
N MET A 1 -24.72 -17.17 6.03
CA MET A 1 -25.28 -15.81 5.71
C MET A 1 -24.14 -15.02 5.09
N ARG A 2 -24.30 -14.55 3.87
CA ARG A 2 -23.34 -13.63 3.24
C ARG A 2 -23.35 -12.33 4.03
N SER A 3 -22.18 -11.74 4.29
CA SER A 3 -22.08 -10.47 5.00
C SER A 3 -22.82 -9.38 4.22
N GLU A 4 -23.35 -8.36 4.89
CA GLU A 4 -23.98 -7.21 4.19
C GLU A 4 -23.04 -6.57 3.18
N MET A 5 -21.73 -6.54 3.48
CA MET A 5 -20.69 -6.01 2.60
C MET A 5 -20.60 -6.76 1.25
N GLU A 6 -20.87 -8.07 1.21
CA GLU A 6 -20.83 -8.82 -0.06
C GLU A 6 -21.91 -8.38 -1.05
N LYS A 7 -23.03 -7.82 -0.57
CA LYS A 7 -24.09 -7.30 -1.43
C LYS A 7 -23.66 -6.06 -2.21
N ASP A 8 -22.69 -5.32 -1.68
CA ASP A 8 -22.18 -4.09 -2.26
C ASP A 8 -21.02 -4.33 -3.26
N ILE A 9 -20.53 -5.57 -3.31
CA ILE A 9 -19.48 -5.97 -4.23
C ILE A 9 -20.08 -6.36 -5.58
N LEU A 10 -19.62 -5.69 -6.63
CA LEU A 10 -20.00 -5.97 -8.01
C LEU A 10 -19.37 -7.28 -8.52
N LYS A 11 -18.07 -7.43 -8.28
CA LYS A 11 -17.27 -8.60 -8.65
C LYS A 11 -16.02 -8.70 -7.77
N VAL A 12 -15.53 -9.92 -7.58
CA VAL A 12 -14.21 -10.17 -7.00
C VAL A 12 -13.16 -9.95 -8.08
N LEU A 13 -12.18 -9.10 -7.82
CA LEU A 13 -11.09 -8.80 -8.74
C LEU A 13 -9.86 -9.67 -8.49
N VAL A 14 -9.54 -9.89 -7.18
CA VAL A 14 -8.46 -10.79 -6.75
C VAL A 14 -8.99 -11.57 -5.56
N THR A 15 -8.95 -12.88 -5.61
CA THR A 15 -9.40 -13.78 -4.55
C THR A 15 -8.42 -13.83 -3.37
N GLU A 16 -8.88 -14.35 -2.23
CA GLU A 16 -8.03 -14.56 -1.06
C GLU A 16 -6.86 -15.53 -1.35
N GLU A 17 -7.11 -16.56 -2.13
CA GLU A 17 -6.10 -17.54 -2.55
C GLU A 17 -5.02 -16.91 -3.45
N GLU A 18 -5.44 -16.09 -4.42
CA GLU A 18 -4.52 -15.35 -5.30
C GLU A 18 -3.67 -14.36 -4.50
N LEU A 19 -4.29 -13.62 -3.56
CA LEU A 19 -3.58 -12.71 -2.65
C LEU A 19 -2.50 -13.46 -1.86
N LYS A 20 -2.88 -14.58 -1.23
CA LYS A 20 -1.96 -15.38 -0.43
C LYS A 20 -0.78 -15.91 -1.25
N ALA A 21 -1.04 -16.45 -2.44
CA ALA A 21 0.00 -16.97 -3.31
C ALA A 21 0.96 -15.85 -3.75
N ARG A 22 0.40 -14.71 -4.20
CA ARG A 22 1.22 -13.60 -4.68
C ARG A 22 2.05 -12.95 -3.56
N ILE A 23 1.49 -12.80 -2.37
CA ILE A 23 2.22 -12.24 -1.22
C ILE A 23 3.39 -13.16 -0.81
N GLN A 24 3.22 -14.48 -0.92
CA GLN A 24 4.33 -15.41 -0.66
C GLN A 24 5.46 -15.20 -1.70
N GLU A 25 5.15 -15.12 -2.99
CA GLU A 25 6.14 -14.81 -4.03
C GLU A 25 6.87 -13.49 -3.78
N MET A 26 6.12 -12.46 -3.36
CA MET A 26 6.69 -11.15 -3.02
C MET A 26 7.59 -11.23 -1.79
N GLY A 27 7.19 -12.00 -0.79
CA GLY A 27 7.99 -12.27 0.41
C GLY A 27 9.30 -12.94 0.09
N ASP A 28 9.28 -13.97 -0.76
CA ASP A 28 10.47 -14.71 -1.20
C ASP A 28 11.44 -13.79 -1.97
N ALA A 29 10.93 -12.98 -2.89
CA ALA A 29 11.73 -12.00 -3.63
C ALA A 29 12.39 -10.93 -2.72
N LEU A 30 11.68 -10.48 -1.68
CA LEU A 30 12.23 -9.55 -0.70
C LEU A 30 13.27 -10.24 0.20
N TYR A 31 13.04 -11.50 0.57
CA TYR A 31 14.01 -12.28 1.32
C TYR A 31 15.33 -12.36 0.55
N GLU A 32 15.32 -12.79 -0.70
CA GLU A 32 16.52 -12.88 -1.54
C GLU A 32 17.25 -11.54 -1.65
N LYS A 33 16.52 -10.44 -1.83
CA LYS A 33 17.09 -9.10 -1.98
C LYS A 33 17.70 -8.55 -0.71
N PHE A 34 17.13 -8.85 0.47
CA PHE A 34 17.44 -8.19 1.74
C PHE A 34 17.99 -9.11 2.83
N GLU A 35 18.25 -10.40 2.55
CA GLU A 35 18.89 -11.29 3.51
C GLU A 35 20.18 -10.68 4.06
N GLY A 36 20.33 -10.66 5.37
CA GLY A 36 21.48 -10.10 6.08
C GLY A 36 21.55 -8.57 6.15
N LYS A 37 20.62 -7.83 5.54
CA LYS A 37 20.65 -6.35 5.50
C LYS A 37 19.81 -5.67 6.59
N ASN A 38 19.03 -6.42 7.36
CA ASN A 38 18.14 -5.90 8.41
C ASN A 38 17.31 -4.69 7.94
N PRO A 39 16.44 -4.84 6.92
CA PRO A 39 15.67 -3.73 6.38
C PRO A 39 14.63 -3.23 7.37
N LEU A 40 14.16 -2.00 7.15
CA LEU A 40 13.01 -1.43 7.84
C LEU A 40 11.80 -1.48 6.92
N PHE A 41 10.78 -2.24 7.30
CA PHE A 41 9.47 -2.18 6.65
C PHE A 41 8.69 -0.98 7.17
N LEU A 42 8.19 -0.17 6.27
CA LEU A 42 7.43 1.04 6.57
C LEU A 42 6.05 0.98 5.92
N SER A 43 5.00 0.79 6.73
CA SER A 43 3.62 0.74 6.27
C SER A 43 3.00 2.12 6.21
N VAL A 44 2.38 2.47 5.09
CA VAL A 44 1.64 3.72 4.94
C VAL A 44 0.18 3.49 5.37
N LEU A 45 -0.16 4.03 6.53
CA LEU A 45 -1.49 3.86 7.15
C LEU A 45 -2.54 4.73 6.42
N LYS A 46 -3.80 4.24 6.33
CA LYS A 46 -4.34 3.03 6.98
C LYS A 46 -4.38 1.81 6.04
N GLY A 47 -4.56 1.97 4.73
CA GLY A 47 -4.94 0.91 3.81
C GLY A 47 -3.96 -0.28 3.77
N SER A 48 -2.67 -0.03 3.95
CA SER A 48 -1.64 -1.06 3.82
C SER A 48 -1.49 -2.02 5.01
N PHE A 49 -2.22 -1.82 6.14
CA PHE A 49 -1.97 -2.57 7.37
C PHE A 49 -2.17 -4.09 7.24
N VAL A 50 -3.16 -4.54 6.46
CA VAL A 50 -3.41 -5.97 6.23
C VAL A 50 -2.30 -6.56 5.39
N PHE A 51 -2.00 -5.91 4.25
CA PHE A 51 -0.93 -6.32 3.35
C PHE A 51 0.43 -6.38 4.06
N MET A 52 0.75 -5.35 4.86
CA MET A 52 1.99 -5.30 5.65
C MET A 52 2.13 -6.50 6.58
N ALA A 53 1.06 -6.83 7.31
CA ALA A 53 1.07 -7.94 8.26
C ALA A 53 1.32 -9.30 7.59
N ASP A 54 0.75 -9.51 6.41
CA ASP A 54 0.95 -10.75 5.67
C ASP A 54 2.31 -10.78 4.97
N LEU A 55 2.75 -9.65 4.40
CA LEU A 55 4.03 -9.55 3.70
C LEU A 55 5.23 -9.81 4.62
N VAL A 56 5.27 -9.23 5.82
CA VAL A 56 6.40 -9.45 6.75
C VAL A 56 6.46 -10.89 7.23
N ARG A 57 5.32 -11.56 7.39
CA ARG A 57 5.25 -12.98 7.75
C ARG A 57 5.71 -13.87 6.60
N ALA A 58 5.36 -13.54 5.36
CA ALA A 58 5.80 -14.26 4.16
C ALA A 58 7.30 -14.09 3.93
N CYS A 59 7.81 -12.89 4.15
CA CYS A 59 9.21 -12.54 3.91
C CYS A 59 10.19 -13.18 4.88
N GLN A 60 9.80 -13.40 6.14
CA GLN A 60 10.61 -14.02 7.20
C GLN A 60 12.01 -13.42 7.41
N LEU A 61 12.20 -12.15 7.06
CA LEU A 61 13.44 -11.42 7.30
C LEU A 61 13.56 -10.98 8.76
N LYS A 62 14.79 -10.97 9.27
CA LYS A 62 15.10 -10.17 10.46
C LYS A 62 15.00 -8.70 10.08
N SER A 63 13.99 -7.99 10.57
CA SER A 63 13.63 -6.64 10.15
C SER A 63 12.90 -5.89 11.25
N ASP A 64 12.94 -4.57 11.19
CA ASP A 64 12.07 -3.72 11.99
C ASP A 64 10.81 -3.36 11.21
N VAL A 65 9.75 -2.99 11.92
CA VAL A 65 8.48 -2.54 11.35
C VAL A 65 8.10 -1.20 11.94
N GLU A 66 7.77 -0.26 11.06
CA GLU A 66 7.29 1.08 11.42
C GLU A 66 6.07 1.47 10.62
N PHE A 67 5.38 2.49 11.08
CA PHE A 67 4.18 3.01 10.46
C PHE A 67 4.29 4.50 10.25
N ILE A 68 3.83 4.97 9.09
CA ILE A 68 3.68 6.38 8.80
C ILE A 68 2.23 6.66 8.42
N ALA A 69 1.68 7.78 8.91
CA ALA A 69 0.36 8.23 8.50
C ALA A 69 0.48 9.54 7.73
N VAL A 70 -0.08 9.55 6.54
CA VAL A 70 -0.10 10.72 5.67
C VAL A 70 -1.53 11.06 5.25
N SER A 71 -1.76 12.31 4.88
CA SER A 71 -3.01 12.77 4.28
C SER A 71 -2.70 13.72 3.13
N SER A 72 -3.62 13.79 2.17
CA SER A 72 -3.59 14.83 1.14
C SER A 72 -4.00 16.17 1.74
N TYR A 73 -3.38 17.25 1.31
CA TYR A 73 -3.82 18.60 1.65
C TYR A 73 -5.04 18.92 0.79
N GLU A 74 -6.24 18.81 1.36
CA GLU A 74 -7.48 19.25 0.73
C GLU A 74 -7.66 20.74 1.00
N ASN A 75 -7.27 21.60 0.05
CA ASN A 75 -7.84 22.94 -0.03
C ASN A 75 -9.15 22.84 -0.81
N ALA A 76 -10.20 23.43 -0.31
CA ALA A 76 -11.61 23.30 -0.69
C ALA A 76 -11.97 23.47 -2.19
N THR A 77 -11.03 23.59 -3.11
CA THR A 77 -11.28 23.80 -4.55
C THR A 77 -10.36 23.05 -5.53
N ALA A 78 -9.27 22.41 -5.05
CA ALA A 78 -8.45 21.49 -5.87
C ALA A 78 -7.52 20.67 -4.97
N SER A 79 -7.32 19.39 -5.27
CA SER A 79 -6.27 18.60 -4.64
C SER A 79 -4.92 19.21 -5.04
N SER A 80 -4.23 19.85 -4.10
CA SER A 80 -2.95 20.54 -4.38
C SER A 80 -1.80 19.55 -4.61
N GLY A 81 -2.04 18.23 -4.56
CA GLY A 81 -1.01 17.19 -4.63
C GLY A 81 0.00 17.22 -3.47
N ARG A 82 -0.21 18.09 -2.47
CA ARG A 82 0.67 18.18 -1.30
C ARG A 82 0.31 17.12 -0.29
N VAL A 83 1.33 16.39 0.18
CA VAL A 83 1.23 15.36 1.21
C VAL A 83 1.60 15.96 2.55
N LYS A 84 0.80 15.70 3.58
CA LYS A 84 1.07 16.07 4.97
C LYS A 84 1.35 14.81 5.78
N ILE A 85 2.44 14.80 6.54
CA ILE A 85 2.73 13.74 7.51
C ILE A 85 1.95 14.05 8.80
N ASN A 86 1.08 13.13 9.19
CA ASN A 86 0.31 13.21 10.43
C ASN A 86 0.96 12.42 11.57
N HIS A 87 1.65 11.33 11.24
CA HIS A 87 2.48 10.54 12.16
C HIS A 87 3.75 10.12 11.43
N ASP A 88 4.90 10.52 11.94
CA ASP A 88 6.22 10.20 11.41
C ASP A 88 6.91 9.11 12.23
N ILE A 89 7.86 8.43 11.63
CA ILE A 89 8.72 7.46 12.32
C ILE A 89 9.64 8.17 13.33
N GLN A 90 9.89 7.50 14.45
CA GLN A 90 10.68 8.06 15.54
C GLN A 90 12.15 7.63 15.51
N GLN A 91 12.44 6.49 14.87
CA GLN A 91 13.81 5.96 14.85
C GLN A 91 14.68 6.63 13.78
N ASP A 92 15.99 6.66 14.04
CA ASP A 92 16.99 7.07 13.05
C ASP A 92 17.06 6.03 11.91
N ILE A 93 16.94 6.51 10.68
CA ILE A 93 16.99 5.69 9.47
C ILE A 93 18.27 5.88 8.66
N THR A 94 19.21 6.66 9.16
CA THR A 94 20.48 6.92 8.48
C THR A 94 21.18 5.59 8.15
N GLY A 95 21.48 5.39 6.87
CA GLY A 95 22.13 4.17 6.39
C GLY A 95 21.25 2.91 6.36
N ARG A 96 19.92 3.01 6.67
CA ARG A 96 18.99 1.87 6.64
C ARG A 96 18.42 1.66 5.23
N HIS A 97 18.15 0.39 4.92
CA HIS A 97 17.35 0.01 3.74
C HIS A 97 15.87 0.05 4.11
N LEU A 98 15.09 0.91 3.45
CA LEU A 98 13.65 1.04 3.68
C LEU A 98 12.87 0.26 2.63
N ILE A 99 11.85 -0.46 3.07
CA ILE A 99 10.83 -1.11 2.23
C ILE A 99 9.51 -0.41 2.53
N ILE A 100 9.10 0.52 1.67
CA ILE A 100 7.82 1.22 1.79
C ILE A 100 6.72 0.32 1.26
N VAL A 101 5.74 0.01 2.13
CA VAL A 101 4.62 -0.88 1.83
C VAL A 101 3.35 -0.05 1.71
N GLU A 102 2.71 -0.13 0.54
CA GLU A 102 1.47 0.58 0.21
C GLU A 102 0.41 -0.40 -0.29
N ASP A 103 -0.85 -0.10 -0.04
CA ASP A 103 -1.97 -0.89 -0.53
C ASP A 103 -2.18 -0.71 -2.05
N ILE A 104 -2.12 0.53 -2.53
CA ILE A 104 -2.33 0.84 -3.93
C ILE A 104 -1.44 2.01 -4.39
N LEU A 105 -0.75 1.83 -5.50
CA LEU A 105 -0.07 2.89 -6.23
C LEU A 105 -1.03 3.45 -7.28
N ASP A 106 -1.73 4.52 -6.94
CA ASP A 106 -2.69 5.24 -7.79
C ASP A 106 -2.01 6.43 -8.49
N SER A 107 -2.22 7.67 -8.06
CA SER A 107 -1.60 8.87 -8.63
C SER A 107 -0.07 8.92 -8.47
N GLY A 108 0.45 8.28 -7.43
CA GLY A 108 1.86 8.26 -7.08
C GLY A 108 2.33 9.45 -6.23
N ASN A 109 1.44 10.40 -5.91
CA ASN A 109 1.81 11.60 -5.14
C ASN A 109 2.40 11.26 -3.77
N THR A 110 1.78 10.35 -3.04
CA THR A 110 2.23 9.90 -1.70
C THR A 110 3.62 9.25 -1.78
N LEU A 111 3.77 8.26 -2.65
CA LEU A 111 5.02 7.49 -2.73
C LEU A 111 6.19 8.32 -3.30
N ALA A 112 5.93 9.24 -4.24
CA ALA A 112 6.95 10.17 -4.73
C ALA A 112 7.45 11.08 -3.60
N PHE A 113 6.52 11.64 -2.82
CA PHE A 113 6.85 12.46 -1.66
C PHE A 113 7.63 11.67 -0.60
N LEU A 114 7.17 10.47 -0.21
CA LEU A 114 7.83 9.66 0.80
C LEU A 114 9.22 9.21 0.39
N LYS A 115 9.41 8.86 -0.89
CA LYS A 115 10.70 8.49 -1.43
C LYS A 115 11.72 9.63 -1.27
N GLU A 116 11.35 10.84 -1.68
CA GLU A 116 12.19 12.02 -1.53
C GLU A 116 12.44 12.32 -0.04
N TYR A 117 11.41 12.32 0.77
CA TYR A 117 11.47 12.61 2.20
C TYR A 117 12.46 11.70 2.94
N PHE A 118 12.38 10.38 2.76
CA PHE A 118 13.28 9.46 3.45
C PHE A 118 14.69 9.43 2.87
N MET A 119 14.87 9.72 1.59
CA MET A 119 16.20 9.93 1.03
C MET A 119 16.89 11.14 1.66
N THR A 120 16.18 12.25 1.89
CA THR A 120 16.75 13.43 2.59
C THR A 120 17.06 13.15 4.06
N LYS A 121 16.40 12.16 4.68
CA LYS A 121 16.70 11.66 6.05
C LYS A 121 17.87 10.66 6.09
N GLY A 122 18.55 10.42 4.99
CA GLY A 122 19.76 9.59 4.95
C GLY A 122 19.52 8.09 4.81
N ALA A 123 18.34 7.65 4.33
CA ALA A 123 18.13 6.25 3.99
C ALA A 123 19.16 5.77 2.94
N ALA A 124 19.72 4.57 3.12
CA ALA A 124 20.68 3.99 2.19
C ALA A 124 20.01 3.58 0.88
N SER A 125 18.79 3.10 0.94
CA SER A 125 17.96 2.78 -0.23
C SER A 125 16.49 2.76 0.13
N ILE A 126 15.65 2.97 -0.87
CA ILE A 126 14.20 2.85 -0.75
C ILE A 126 13.71 1.87 -1.82
N THR A 127 12.96 0.86 -1.37
CA THR A 127 12.26 -0.09 -2.23
C THR A 127 10.78 0.11 -2.01
N ILE A 128 10.03 0.36 -3.09
CA ILE A 128 8.59 0.56 -3.07
C ILE A 128 7.90 -0.75 -3.40
N VAL A 129 7.06 -1.21 -2.48
CA VAL A 129 6.28 -2.44 -2.60
C VAL A 129 4.80 -2.09 -2.50
N THR A 130 4.00 -2.44 -3.51
CA THR A 130 2.57 -2.19 -3.52
C THR A 130 1.79 -3.47 -3.74
N LEU A 131 0.64 -3.61 -3.10
CA LEU A 131 -0.26 -4.72 -3.39
C LEU A 131 -0.90 -4.52 -4.76
N LEU A 132 -1.43 -3.33 -5.00
CA LEU A 132 -2.09 -2.97 -6.26
C LEU A 132 -1.34 -1.85 -6.97
N ASP A 133 -1.24 -1.96 -8.29
CA ASP A 133 -0.75 -0.91 -9.18
C ASP A 133 -1.86 -0.51 -10.17
N LYS A 134 -2.19 0.78 -10.21
CA LYS A 134 -3.22 1.36 -11.09
C LYS A 134 -2.58 2.40 -12.03
N PRO A 135 -1.86 1.98 -13.06
CA PRO A 135 -1.07 2.88 -13.90
C PRO A 135 -1.91 3.90 -14.68
N SER A 136 -3.19 3.60 -14.94
CA SER A 136 -4.10 4.52 -15.66
C SER A 136 -4.38 5.84 -14.93
N ARG A 137 -4.10 5.90 -13.62
CA ARG A 137 -4.28 7.10 -12.80
C ARG A 137 -2.98 7.78 -12.39
N ARG A 138 -1.85 7.32 -12.93
CA ARG A 138 -0.53 7.82 -12.57
C ARG A 138 -0.33 9.28 -12.99
N GLU A 139 0.02 10.14 -12.03
CA GLU A 139 0.34 11.56 -12.21
C GLU A 139 1.83 11.85 -12.04
N LYS A 140 2.52 11.06 -11.21
CA LYS A 140 3.96 11.18 -10.94
C LYS A 140 4.75 10.09 -11.66
N ALA A 141 5.94 10.43 -12.12
CA ALA A 141 6.88 9.47 -12.71
C ALA A 141 7.50 8.57 -11.63
N ILE A 142 6.66 7.70 -11.04
CA ILE A 142 7.05 6.73 -10.03
C ILE A 142 6.47 5.35 -10.36
N THR A 143 7.26 4.33 -10.10
CA THR A 143 6.87 2.93 -10.26
C THR A 143 7.15 2.17 -8.97
N ALA A 144 6.41 1.11 -8.72
CA ALA A 144 6.76 0.17 -7.68
C ALA A 144 7.96 -0.68 -8.12
N ASP A 145 8.88 -0.95 -7.20
CA ASP A 145 9.95 -1.92 -7.42
C ASP A 145 9.41 -3.35 -7.43
N LEU A 146 8.33 -3.58 -6.67
CA LEU A 146 7.60 -4.84 -6.61
C LEU A 146 6.11 -4.56 -6.46
N ALA A 147 5.32 -4.98 -7.44
CA ALA A 147 3.87 -4.88 -7.43
C ALA A 147 3.20 -6.26 -7.39
N GLY A 148 2.14 -6.36 -6.60
CA GLY A 148 1.33 -7.57 -6.51
C GLY A 148 0.51 -7.78 -7.78
N PHE A 149 -0.43 -6.88 -8.04
CA PHE A 149 -1.37 -6.97 -9.16
C PHE A 149 -1.54 -5.62 -9.85
N VAL A 150 -1.60 -5.65 -11.19
CA VAL A 150 -2.04 -4.49 -11.97
C VAL A 150 -3.56 -4.52 -12.06
N VAL A 151 -4.21 -3.41 -11.71
CA VAL A 151 -5.67 -3.32 -11.66
C VAL A 151 -6.21 -2.26 -12.61
N PRO A 152 -7.44 -2.46 -13.14
CA PRO A 152 -8.11 -1.48 -13.99
C PRO A 152 -8.56 -0.25 -13.20
N ASN A 153 -9.04 0.79 -13.91
CA ASN A 153 -9.59 1.99 -13.29
C ASN A 153 -11.01 1.75 -12.75
N GLU A 154 -11.12 0.89 -11.74
CA GLU A 154 -12.35 0.60 -11.02
C GLU A 154 -12.20 1.01 -9.55
N PHE A 155 -13.30 1.18 -8.84
CA PHE A 155 -13.28 1.48 -7.41
C PHE A 155 -13.15 0.17 -6.63
N VAL A 156 -11.98 -0.05 -6.04
CA VAL A 156 -11.64 -1.30 -5.36
C VAL A 156 -11.64 -1.14 -3.83
N VAL A 157 -12.11 -2.15 -3.13
CA VAL A 157 -12.15 -2.24 -1.67
C VAL A 157 -11.75 -3.64 -1.20
N GLY A 158 -11.49 -3.76 0.08
CA GLY A 158 -11.11 -5.02 0.73
C GLY A 158 -9.62 -5.13 0.96
N TYR A 159 -9.23 -6.09 1.76
CA TYR A 159 -7.85 -6.38 2.14
C TYR A 159 -7.06 -5.14 2.61
N GLY A 160 -7.72 -4.30 3.41
CA GLY A 160 -7.19 -3.03 3.93
C GLY A 160 -7.73 -1.78 3.24
N LEU A 161 -8.06 -1.85 1.94
CA LEU A 161 -8.68 -0.74 1.21
C LEU A 161 -10.12 -0.49 1.67
N ASP A 162 -10.54 0.77 1.64
CA ASP A 162 -11.84 1.18 2.16
C ASP A 162 -12.67 2.05 1.22
N TYR A 163 -13.94 2.13 1.57
CA TYR A 163 -14.83 3.23 1.24
C TYR A 163 -15.50 3.70 2.54
N CYS A 164 -15.39 4.99 2.87
CA CYS A 164 -15.94 5.60 4.10
C CYS A 164 -15.57 4.82 5.37
N GLN A 165 -14.32 4.36 5.51
CA GLN A 165 -13.77 3.55 6.61
C GLN A 165 -14.34 2.12 6.71
N GLN A 166 -15.16 1.69 5.78
CA GLN A 166 -15.75 0.35 5.72
C GLN A 166 -15.04 -0.54 4.70
N TYR A 167 -15.32 -1.82 4.67
CA TYR A 167 -14.81 -2.86 3.76
C TYR A 167 -13.35 -3.29 3.95
N ARG A 168 -12.54 -2.66 4.82
CA ARG A 168 -11.12 -3.02 5.02
C ARG A 168 -10.92 -4.49 5.44
N ASN A 169 -11.92 -5.08 6.10
CA ASN A 169 -11.93 -6.44 6.61
C ASN A 169 -12.47 -7.50 5.62
N VAL A 170 -12.81 -7.11 4.40
CA VAL A 170 -13.13 -8.07 3.33
C VAL A 170 -11.83 -8.81 2.95
N PRO A 171 -11.81 -10.16 2.89
CA PRO A 171 -10.56 -10.92 2.76
C PRO A 171 -10.00 -10.99 1.33
N TYR A 172 -10.66 -10.38 0.37
CA TYR A 172 -10.31 -10.32 -1.04
C TYR A 172 -10.34 -8.88 -1.55
N ILE A 173 -9.89 -8.63 -2.79
CA ILE A 173 -10.09 -7.35 -3.47
C ILE A 173 -11.37 -7.44 -4.31
N GLY A 174 -12.35 -6.60 -4.00
CA GLY A 174 -13.60 -6.49 -4.71
C GLY A 174 -13.78 -5.13 -5.39
N VAL A 175 -14.52 -5.10 -6.48
CA VAL A 175 -14.98 -3.85 -7.10
C VAL A 175 -16.29 -3.46 -6.43
N LEU A 176 -16.35 -2.24 -5.90
CA LEU A 176 -17.57 -1.71 -5.27
C LEU A 176 -18.60 -1.35 -6.36
N LYS A 177 -19.87 -1.63 -6.09
CA LYS A 177 -20.95 -1.26 -7.01
C LYS A 177 -21.07 0.26 -7.12
N PRO A 178 -21.29 0.83 -8.33
CA PRO A 178 -21.41 2.27 -8.53
C PRO A 178 -22.48 2.94 -7.65
N GLU A 179 -23.62 2.27 -7.43
CA GLU A 179 -24.72 2.77 -6.61
C GLU A 179 -24.36 2.96 -5.12
N VAL A 180 -23.21 2.43 -4.67
CA VAL A 180 -22.76 2.58 -3.28
C VAL A 180 -21.96 3.87 -3.09
N TYR A 181 -21.28 4.37 -4.13
CA TYR A 181 -20.39 5.54 -4.04
C TYR A 181 -20.74 6.68 -5.01
N ALA A 182 -21.68 6.48 -5.92
CA ALA A 182 -22.19 7.54 -6.80
C ALA A 182 -23.44 8.16 -6.15
N ASP A 183 -23.28 9.35 -5.57
CA ASP A 183 -24.38 10.26 -5.20
C ASP A 183 -24.79 11.11 -6.41
#